data_9db45ffa1e2dc9219ccaf748e05797fc
#
_entry.id   9db45ffa1e2dc9219ccaf748e05797fc
#
_cell.length_a   1.000
_cell.length_b   1.000
_cell.length_c   1.000
_cell.angle_alpha   90.00
_cell.angle_beta   90.00
_cell.angle_gamma   90.00
#
_symmetry.space_group_name_H-M   'P 1'
#
loop_
_entity.id
_entity.type
_entity.pdbx_description
1 polymer ?
#
loop_
_entity_poly.entity_id
_entity_poly.type
_entity_poly.pdbx_seq_one_letter_code
_entity_poly.pdbx_strand_id
1 'polypeptide(L)'
;KDAIPREPDAVKWIDGDHFAAANEGDYKGGSRGFTIWKKDGTIVFDSGSSFEHAVVELGHYPEHRSRSKGSEPEGVEFATFDGVPHLFVASERGSLVGVYDVTDPANPVLKQMLPSGISPEGLVAIPQRNLLATANEMDLRAEGGASAHVMLFQRTEGAAAYPMLTSAGSDPLIGWGALSGLAAGSSPGELYAVSDSVYGAMPRIYRIDATTKPARITAALDITRGGQPAQMLDLEGIASDGNGGFWLASEGRSDRLIPHAIHRVDAKGEIRESIALPETLLDNEIRFGMEGITVAGDWLWAAMQREWQDDPKGMVKLVAYNTKDKTWGAVHYPLEAPAEGAWMGLSEITAHGDWVYIVERDNQIAERAMVKKLFRVKASEMVPAKLGGPLPVVTKEEVRDFLPDL
;
A
#
# COMPACT_ATOMS: atom_id res chain seq x y z
N LYS A 1 -10.82 -35.06 13.30
CA LYS A 1 -10.21 -33.88 12.64
C LYS A 1 -8.92 -34.35 11.99
N ASP A 2 -8.77 -34.13 10.69
CA ASP A 2 -7.53 -34.43 10.00
C ASP A 2 -6.39 -33.61 10.63
N ALA A 3 -5.22 -34.22 10.76
CA ALA A 3 -4.06 -33.51 11.31
C ALA A 3 -3.69 -32.36 10.37
N ILE A 4 -3.56 -31.17 10.91
CA ILE A 4 -3.05 -30.01 10.14
C ILE A 4 -1.55 -30.19 9.99
N PRO A 5 -0.99 -30.28 8.76
CA PRO A 5 0.44 -30.31 8.56
C PRO A 5 1.09 -29.06 9.16
N ARG A 6 2.23 -29.23 9.79
CA ARG A 6 3.04 -28.13 10.30
C ARG A 6 4.45 -28.29 9.77
N GLU A 7 4.97 -27.25 9.22
CA GLU A 7 6.35 -27.18 8.76
C GLU A 7 7.08 -26.22 9.69
N PRO A 8 7.59 -26.71 10.83
CA PRO A 8 8.27 -25.86 11.78
C PRO A 8 9.62 -25.45 11.20
N ASP A 9 9.82 -24.15 11.07
CA ASP A 9 11.09 -23.59 10.63
C ASP A 9 11.97 -23.17 11.82
N ALA A 10 11.38 -22.53 12.82
CA ALA A 10 12.10 -22.14 14.01
C ALA A 10 11.48 -22.71 15.27
N VAL A 11 12.32 -22.91 16.31
CA VAL A 11 11.89 -23.41 17.63
C VAL A 11 12.61 -22.63 18.73
N LYS A 12 11.85 -22.30 19.81
CA LYS A 12 12.40 -21.64 20.99
C LYS A 12 11.76 -22.18 22.27
N TRP A 13 12.56 -22.49 23.28
CA TRP A 13 12.06 -22.81 24.61
C TRP A 13 11.48 -21.56 25.30
N ILE A 14 10.30 -21.72 25.90
CA ILE A 14 9.62 -20.71 26.74
C ILE A 14 10.03 -20.92 28.19
N ASP A 15 9.99 -22.15 28.64
CA ASP A 15 10.38 -22.56 30.00
C ASP A 15 10.92 -24.01 29.99
N GLY A 16 11.05 -24.66 31.16
CA GLY A 16 11.54 -26.03 31.28
C GLY A 16 10.59 -27.10 30.76
N ASP A 17 9.36 -26.74 30.37
CA ASP A 17 8.30 -27.68 29.97
C ASP A 17 7.65 -27.34 28.64
N HIS A 18 7.76 -26.06 28.18
CA HIS A 18 7.11 -25.55 26.97
C HIS A 18 8.10 -24.99 25.96
N PHE A 19 7.83 -25.22 24.68
CA PHE A 19 8.52 -24.58 23.57
C PHE A 19 7.53 -24.11 22.50
N ALA A 20 7.88 -23.06 21.77
CA ALA A 20 7.14 -22.55 20.62
C ALA A 20 7.85 -22.95 19.33
N ALA A 21 7.07 -23.17 18.26
CA ALA A 21 7.54 -23.34 16.90
C ALA A 21 6.80 -22.38 15.97
N ALA A 22 7.51 -21.69 15.08
CA ALA A 22 6.93 -21.01 13.92
C ALA A 22 6.64 -22.06 12.85
N ASN A 23 5.50 -21.94 12.17
CA ASN A 23 5.04 -22.88 11.15
C ASN A 23 4.91 -22.15 9.82
N GLU A 24 5.75 -22.47 8.89
CA GLU A 24 5.85 -21.85 7.58
C GLU A 24 4.62 -22.11 6.67
N GLY A 25 4.07 -23.33 6.72
CA GLY A 25 2.78 -23.64 6.15
C GLY A 25 2.74 -23.87 4.64
N ASP A 26 3.79 -24.43 4.04
CA ASP A 26 3.84 -24.70 2.61
C ASP A 26 3.05 -25.96 2.24
N TYR A 27 3.31 -27.07 2.94
CA TYR A 27 2.79 -28.38 2.56
C TYR A 27 1.28 -28.50 2.75
N LYS A 28 0.57 -28.70 1.65
CA LYS A 28 -0.90 -28.88 1.60
C LYS A 28 -1.71 -27.79 2.32
N GLY A 29 -1.24 -26.55 2.30
CA GLY A 29 -1.92 -25.44 2.97
C GLY A 29 -1.95 -25.59 4.49
N GLY A 30 -0.84 -26.04 5.08
CA GLY A 30 -0.71 -26.29 6.50
C GLY A 30 -0.78 -25.03 7.39
N SER A 31 -0.41 -25.20 8.66
CA SER A 31 -0.45 -24.11 9.64
C SER A 31 0.51 -22.98 9.25
N ARG A 32 -0.01 -21.75 9.21
CA ARG A 32 0.72 -20.52 8.89
C ARG A 32 0.68 -19.57 10.09
N GLY A 33 1.31 -20.00 11.16
CA GLY A 33 1.29 -19.30 12.41
C GLY A 33 2.31 -19.89 13.37
N PHE A 34 1.96 -20.03 14.64
CA PHE A 34 2.84 -20.67 15.61
C PHE A 34 2.08 -21.63 16.51
N THR A 35 2.82 -22.61 17.07
CA THR A 35 2.27 -23.59 17.98
C THR A 35 3.12 -23.63 19.25
N ILE A 36 2.50 -23.67 20.42
CA ILE A 36 3.17 -23.92 21.69
C ILE A 36 2.94 -25.38 22.08
N TRP A 37 4.01 -26.07 22.41
CA TRP A 37 4.07 -27.47 22.74
C TRP A 37 4.59 -27.67 24.16
N LYS A 38 4.16 -28.78 24.79
CA LYS A 38 4.93 -29.34 25.88
C LYS A 38 6.08 -30.21 25.34
N LYS A 39 7.10 -30.42 26.15
CA LYS A 39 8.24 -31.28 25.82
C LYS A 39 7.89 -32.73 25.53
N ASP A 40 6.71 -33.20 25.95
CA ASP A 40 6.19 -34.53 25.64
C ASP A 40 5.48 -34.60 24.27
N GLY A 41 5.42 -33.49 23.52
CA GLY A 41 4.76 -33.40 22.21
C GLY A 41 3.28 -33.03 22.27
N THR A 42 2.74 -32.74 23.45
CA THR A 42 1.34 -32.29 23.59
C THR A 42 1.22 -30.82 23.11
N ILE A 43 0.23 -30.53 22.26
CA ILE A 43 -0.10 -29.16 21.83
C ILE A 43 -0.80 -28.43 22.97
N VAL A 44 -0.26 -27.29 23.38
CA VAL A 44 -0.84 -26.41 24.39
C VAL A 44 -1.66 -25.31 23.75
N PHE A 45 -1.12 -24.72 22.69
CA PHE A 45 -1.77 -23.66 21.92
C PHE A 45 -1.43 -23.79 20.44
N ASP A 46 -2.38 -23.42 19.57
CA ASP A 46 -2.19 -23.26 18.14
C ASP A 46 -2.83 -21.95 17.71
N SER A 47 -2.08 -21.06 17.07
CA SER A 47 -2.57 -19.75 16.63
C SER A 47 -3.67 -19.85 15.57
N GLY A 48 -3.78 -20.99 14.88
CA GLY A 48 -4.66 -21.11 13.73
C GLY A 48 -4.37 -20.02 12.70
N SER A 49 -5.43 -19.32 12.26
CA SER A 49 -5.32 -18.19 11.33
C SER A 49 -5.12 -16.82 12.02
N SER A 50 -5.12 -16.75 13.36
CA SER A 50 -5.11 -15.47 14.07
C SER A 50 -3.86 -14.61 13.78
N PHE A 51 -2.71 -15.27 13.58
CA PHE A 51 -1.47 -14.58 13.20
C PHE A 51 -1.59 -13.95 11.80
N GLU A 52 -2.02 -14.71 10.79
CA GLU A 52 -2.24 -14.17 9.43
C GLU A 52 -3.31 -13.08 9.42
N HIS A 53 -4.39 -13.22 10.20
CA HIS A 53 -5.42 -12.18 10.32
C HIS A 53 -4.83 -10.86 10.84
N ALA A 54 -3.93 -10.91 11.83
CA ALA A 54 -3.24 -9.72 12.31
C ALA A 54 -2.35 -9.08 11.21
N VAL A 55 -1.71 -9.89 10.38
CA VAL A 55 -0.92 -9.40 9.23
C VAL A 55 -1.84 -8.75 8.18
N VAL A 56 -3.00 -9.36 7.89
CA VAL A 56 -4.03 -8.82 6.98
C VAL A 56 -4.58 -7.48 7.48
N GLU A 57 -4.90 -7.38 8.77
CA GLU A 57 -5.46 -6.18 9.39
C GLU A 57 -4.54 -4.97 9.27
N LEU A 58 -3.24 -5.18 9.10
CA LEU A 58 -2.23 -4.14 8.97
C LEU A 58 -1.81 -3.83 7.53
N GLY A 59 -2.42 -4.51 6.55
CA GLY A 59 -2.10 -4.31 5.14
C GLY A 59 -0.76 -4.90 4.68
N HIS A 60 -0.20 -5.80 5.47
CA HIS A 60 1.09 -6.44 5.21
C HIS A 60 0.97 -7.85 4.61
N TYR A 61 -0.23 -8.35 4.41
CA TYR A 61 -0.42 -9.69 3.90
C TYR A 61 -0.03 -9.80 2.42
N PRO A 62 0.90 -10.67 2.05
CA PRO A 62 1.35 -10.86 0.67
C PRO A 62 0.33 -11.70 -0.12
N GLU A 63 -0.74 -11.08 -0.61
CA GLU A 63 -1.89 -11.75 -1.25
C GLU A 63 -1.46 -12.67 -2.40
N HIS A 64 -0.46 -12.27 -3.19
CA HIS A 64 0.08 -13.07 -4.29
C HIS A 64 0.70 -14.40 -3.83
N ARG A 65 1.05 -14.54 -2.54
CA ARG A 65 1.57 -15.76 -1.93
C ARG A 65 0.49 -16.61 -1.24
N SER A 66 -0.79 -16.25 -1.33
CA SER A 66 -1.87 -17.00 -0.69
C SER A 66 -1.90 -18.48 -1.06
N ARG A 67 -1.39 -18.86 -2.23
CA ARG A 67 -1.26 -20.25 -2.68
C ARG A 67 0.04 -20.92 -2.24
N SER A 68 0.97 -20.17 -1.61
CA SER A 68 2.30 -20.64 -1.24
C SER A 68 2.74 -19.94 0.04
N LYS A 69 2.63 -20.59 1.19
CA LYS A 69 3.09 -20.16 2.52
C LYS A 69 2.41 -18.89 3.11
N GLY A 70 1.78 -18.01 2.33
CA GLY A 70 1.12 -16.78 2.80
C GLY A 70 2.07 -15.82 3.50
N SER A 71 1.83 -15.50 4.79
CA SER A 71 2.64 -14.60 5.60
C SER A 71 4.01 -15.16 6.01
N GLU A 72 4.20 -16.46 5.86
CA GLU A 72 5.45 -17.21 6.08
C GLU A 72 6.05 -16.91 7.47
N PRO A 73 5.50 -17.52 8.55
CA PRO A 73 6.09 -17.40 9.88
C PRO A 73 7.36 -18.25 9.98
N GLU A 74 8.53 -17.62 10.06
CA GLU A 74 9.83 -18.32 10.05
C GLU A 74 10.61 -18.16 11.34
N GLY A 75 10.64 -16.96 11.94
CA GLY A 75 11.42 -16.71 13.15
C GLY A 75 10.60 -16.80 14.42
N VAL A 76 11.18 -17.37 15.49
CA VAL A 76 10.61 -17.33 16.84
C VAL A 76 11.69 -17.06 17.89
N GLU A 77 11.42 -16.14 18.82
CA GLU A 77 12.32 -15.80 19.93
C GLU A 77 11.49 -15.64 21.22
N PHE A 78 12.12 -15.91 22.35
CA PHE A 78 11.52 -15.77 23.67
C PHE A 78 12.43 -14.99 24.60
N ALA A 79 11.83 -14.07 25.36
CA ALA A 79 12.54 -13.39 26.45
C ALA A 79 11.57 -12.84 27.49
N THR A 80 12.07 -12.69 28.72
CA THR A 80 11.34 -12.03 29.79
C THR A 80 11.84 -10.59 29.91
N PHE A 81 10.92 -9.62 29.78
CA PHE A 81 11.14 -8.20 29.99
C PHE A 81 10.32 -7.73 31.20
N ASP A 82 10.98 -7.14 32.21
CA ASP A 82 10.35 -6.68 33.45
C ASP A 82 9.42 -7.72 34.11
N GLY A 83 9.85 -8.98 34.09
CA GLY A 83 9.12 -10.08 34.69
C GLY A 83 7.96 -10.63 33.84
N VAL A 84 7.68 -10.05 32.66
CA VAL A 84 6.65 -10.54 31.74
C VAL A 84 7.31 -11.35 30.63
N PRO A 85 6.91 -12.64 30.45
CA PRO A 85 7.43 -13.48 29.38
C PRO A 85 6.80 -13.10 28.03
N HIS A 86 7.64 -12.85 27.03
CA HIS A 86 7.24 -12.48 25.68
C HIS A 86 7.72 -13.51 24.66
N LEU A 87 6.83 -13.89 23.75
CA LEU A 87 7.15 -14.63 22.55
C LEU A 87 7.09 -13.69 21.35
N PHE A 88 8.12 -13.71 20.52
CA PHE A 88 8.21 -12.96 19.28
C PHE A 88 8.13 -13.92 18.11
N VAL A 89 7.25 -13.62 17.15
CA VAL A 89 7.04 -14.44 15.95
C VAL A 89 7.22 -13.57 14.73
N ALA A 90 8.21 -13.86 13.89
CA ALA A 90 8.44 -13.12 12.65
C ALA A 90 7.53 -13.64 11.53
N SER A 91 6.93 -12.73 10.80
CA SER A 91 6.33 -12.95 9.48
C SER A 91 7.31 -12.49 8.44
N GLU A 92 8.02 -13.41 7.79
CA GLU A 92 9.04 -13.06 6.80
C GLU A 92 8.43 -12.22 5.67
N ARG A 93 7.42 -12.75 4.99
CA ARG A 93 6.80 -12.09 3.83
C ARG A 93 5.85 -10.95 4.19
N GLY A 94 5.43 -10.87 5.45
CA GLY A 94 4.67 -9.72 5.96
C GLY A 94 5.55 -8.61 6.49
N SER A 95 6.87 -8.84 6.65
CA SER A 95 7.81 -7.87 7.23
C SER A 95 7.34 -7.31 8.57
N LEU A 96 6.86 -8.21 9.45
CA LEU A 96 6.31 -7.90 10.76
C LEU A 96 6.85 -8.87 11.82
N VAL A 97 6.84 -8.43 13.08
CA VAL A 97 7.06 -9.29 14.24
C VAL A 97 5.88 -9.17 15.20
N GLY A 98 5.17 -10.28 15.44
CA GLY A 98 4.16 -10.38 16.47
C GLY A 98 4.78 -10.52 17.85
N VAL A 99 4.36 -9.68 18.80
CA VAL A 99 4.77 -9.70 20.21
C VAL A 99 3.64 -10.23 21.06
N TYR A 100 3.84 -11.38 21.67
CA TYR A 100 2.84 -12.05 22.50
C TYR A 100 3.27 -12.08 23.95
N ASP A 101 2.36 -11.76 24.86
CA ASP A 101 2.49 -12.10 26.27
C ASP A 101 2.13 -13.57 26.43
N VAL A 102 3.05 -14.37 26.92
CA VAL A 102 2.90 -15.82 27.13
C VAL A 102 3.02 -16.19 28.61
N THR A 103 2.56 -15.29 29.49
CA THR A 103 2.43 -15.56 30.94
C THR A 103 1.60 -16.83 31.17
N ASP A 104 0.56 -17.04 30.36
CA ASP A 104 -0.13 -18.30 30.21
C ASP A 104 0.16 -18.88 28.83
N PRO A 105 1.01 -19.91 28.69
CA PRO A 105 1.33 -20.53 27.40
C PRO A 105 0.11 -21.13 26.68
N ALA A 106 -0.98 -21.42 27.39
CA ALA A 106 -2.21 -21.92 26.78
C ALA A 106 -3.10 -20.81 26.18
N ASN A 107 -2.86 -19.56 26.58
CA ASN A 107 -3.64 -18.39 26.13
C ASN A 107 -2.72 -17.20 25.81
N PRO A 108 -1.85 -17.27 24.79
CA PRO A 108 -1.01 -16.18 24.37
C PRO A 108 -1.84 -14.95 23.99
N VAL A 109 -1.42 -13.76 24.45
CA VAL A 109 -2.10 -12.49 24.17
C VAL A 109 -1.25 -11.64 23.24
N LEU A 110 -1.73 -11.35 22.03
CA LEU A 110 -1.06 -10.43 21.11
C LEU A 110 -1.06 -9.03 21.73
N LYS A 111 0.12 -8.48 21.95
CA LYS A 111 0.31 -7.14 22.51
C LYS A 111 0.55 -6.09 21.42
N GLN A 112 1.29 -6.46 20.39
CA GLN A 112 1.72 -5.55 19.36
C GLN A 112 2.21 -6.32 18.12
N MET A 113 2.05 -5.72 16.95
CA MET A 113 2.79 -6.07 15.74
C MET A 113 3.82 -4.98 15.48
N LEU A 114 5.08 -5.35 15.31
CA LEU A 114 6.18 -4.43 15.04
C LEU A 114 6.49 -4.45 13.55
N PRO A 115 6.49 -3.32 12.83
CA PRO A 115 7.00 -3.26 11.47
C PRO A 115 8.50 -3.49 11.49
N SER A 116 9.00 -4.42 10.67
CA SER A 116 10.43 -4.69 10.56
C SER A 116 11.01 -4.22 9.23
N GLY A 117 12.31 -4.42 9.03
CA GLY A 117 12.88 -4.43 7.68
C GLY A 117 12.32 -5.61 6.87
N ILE A 118 12.63 -5.65 5.58
CA ILE A 118 12.04 -6.62 4.64
C ILE A 118 12.60 -8.02 4.92
N SER A 119 11.73 -9.02 5.00
CA SER A 119 12.04 -10.42 5.28
C SER A 119 12.80 -10.63 6.60
N PRO A 120 12.16 -10.42 7.78
CA PRO A 120 12.76 -10.77 9.06
C PRO A 120 12.73 -12.29 9.26
N GLU A 121 13.91 -12.89 9.42
CA GLU A 121 14.08 -14.30 9.76
C GLU A 121 14.67 -14.47 11.17
N GLY A 122 15.89 -13.98 11.37
CA GLY A 122 16.59 -14.11 12.66
C GLY A 122 16.07 -13.12 13.69
N LEU A 123 15.78 -13.61 14.89
CA LEU A 123 15.36 -12.81 16.03
C LEU A 123 16.31 -13.02 17.21
N VAL A 124 16.71 -11.95 17.88
CA VAL A 124 17.47 -12.00 19.13
C VAL A 124 16.95 -10.97 20.12
N ALA A 125 16.50 -11.43 21.28
CA ALA A 125 16.15 -10.56 22.39
C ALA A 125 17.34 -10.33 23.32
N ILE A 126 17.50 -9.08 23.77
CA ILE A 126 18.55 -8.65 24.71
C ILE A 126 17.89 -7.94 25.89
N PRO A 127 17.30 -8.70 26.85
CA PRO A 127 16.51 -8.13 27.94
C PRO A 127 17.26 -7.12 28.79
N GLN A 128 18.58 -7.34 29.03
CA GLN A 128 19.42 -6.46 29.85
C GLN A 128 19.57 -5.05 29.23
N ARG A 129 19.23 -4.89 27.95
CA ARG A 129 19.26 -3.62 27.22
C ARG A 129 17.87 -3.16 26.79
N ASN A 130 16.81 -3.88 27.12
CA ASN A 130 15.46 -3.66 26.63
C ASN A 130 15.38 -3.63 25.10
N LEU A 131 16.13 -4.53 24.42
CA LEU A 131 16.21 -4.58 22.96
C LEU A 131 15.71 -5.92 22.39
N LEU A 132 15.09 -5.83 21.23
CA LEU A 132 14.89 -6.92 20.28
C LEU A 132 15.61 -6.54 18.98
N ALA A 133 16.35 -7.47 18.38
CA ALA A 133 16.96 -7.32 17.08
C ALA A 133 16.34 -8.27 16.07
N THR A 134 16.18 -7.82 14.83
CA THR A 134 15.76 -8.65 13.69
C THR A 134 16.84 -8.63 12.61
N ALA A 135 17.16 -9.78 12.04
CA ALA A 135 17.95 -9.88 10.81
C ALA A 135 16.97 -9.90 9.62
N ASN A 136 17.06 -8.89 8.76
CA ASN A 136 16.21 -8.73 7.59
C ASN A 136 17.04 -9.07 6.36
N GLU A 137 16.73 -10.20 5.73
CA GLU A 137 17.62 -10.82 4.72
C GLU A 137 17.51 -10.18 3.33
N MET A 138 16.36 -9.59 2.99
CA MET A 138 16.12 -9.10 1.64
C MET A 138 17.04 -7.93 1.29
N ASP A 139 17.77 -8.09 0.20
CA ASP A 139 18.66 -7.06 -0.35
C ASP A 139 18.12 -6.56 -1.70
N LEU A 140 17.58 -5.34 -1.69
CA LEU A 140 17.01 -4.69 -2.87
C LEU A 140 17.92 -3.62 -3.48
N ARG A 141 19.22 -3.60 -3.17
CA ARG A 141 20.15 -2.58 -3.68
C ARG A 141 20.22 -2.54 -5.20
N ALA A 142 20.13 -3.70 -5.85
CA ALA A 142 20.13 -3.76 -7.31
C ALA A 142 18.91 -3.07 -7.93
N GLU A 143 17.82 -2.97 -7.17
CA GLU A 143 16.54 -2.36 -7.56
C GLU A 143 16.38 -0.93 -7.02
N GLY A 144 17.43 -0.40 -6.38
CA GLY A 144 17.41 0.92 -5.74
C GLY A 144 16.75 0.94 -4.36
N GLY A 145 16.42 -0.22 -3.79
CA GLY A 145 15.81 -0.38 -2.49
C GLY A 145 16.80 -0.51 -1.33
N ALA A 146 16.31 -0.93 -0.17
CA ALA A 146 17.10 -1.16 1.03
C ALA A 146 18.01 -2.38 0.87
N SER A 147 19.22 -2.31 1.44
CA SER A 147 20.09 -3.49 1.61
C SER A 147 19.58 -4.37 2.74
N ALA A 148 19.99 -5.64 2.75
CA ALA A 148 19.87 -6.49 3.92
C ALA A 148 20.50 -5.80 5.14
N HIS A 149 19.80 -5.84 6.29
CA HIS A 149 20.21 -5.09 7.48
C HIS A 149 19.69 -5.72 8.77
N VAL A 150 20.25 -5.29 9.88
CA VAL A 150 19.74 -5.59 11.23
C VAL A 150 18.95 -4.39 11.73
N MET A 151 17.72 -4.62 12.18
CA MET A 151 16.90 -3.61 12.81
C MET A 151 16.87 -3.82 14.33
N LEU A 152 16.91 -2.74 15.10
CA LEU A 152 16.86 -2.76 16.54
C LEU A 152 15.58 -2.09 17.04
N PHE A 153 14.82 -2.81 17.86
CA PHE A 153 13.66 -2.30 18.56
C PHE A 153 14.01 -2.09 20.02
N GLN A 154 13.78 -0.90 20.51
CA GLN A 154 13.93 -0.60 21.94
C GLN A 154 12.57 -0.58 22.62
N ARG A 155 12.40 -1.40 23.65
CA ARG A 155 11.20 -1.36 24.49
C ARG A 155 11.24 -0.10 25.33
N THR A 156 10.15 0.68 25.25
CA THR A 156 9.93 1.91 26.01
C THR A 156 8.51 1.91 26.60
N GLU A 157 8.27 2.80 27.57
CA GLU A 157 6.91 3.08 28.02
C GLU A 157 6.21 4.03 27.05
N GLY A 158 4.91 3.87 26.88
CA GLY A 158 4.08 4.74 26.05
C GLY A 158 3.15 3.98 25.11
N ALA A 159 2.31 4.72 24.40
CA ALA A 159 1.44 4.15 23.36
C ALA A 159 2.26 3.79 22.11
N ALA A 160 1.92 2.66 21.49
CA ALA A 160 2.50 2.28 20.23
C ALA A 160 2.17 3.32 19.13
N ALA A 161 3.17 3.72 18.34
CA ALA A 161 2.97 4.62 17.21
C ALA A 161 2.44 3.90 15.96
N TYR A 162 2.68 2.59 15.86
CA TYR A 162 2.21 1.74 14.78
C TYR A 162 1.09 0.81 15.28
N PRO A 163 0.06 0.51 14.47
CA PRO A 163 -0.12 0.94 13.08
C PRO A 163 -0.66 2.37 12.94
N MET A 164 -0.45 2.96 11.75
CA MET A 164 -1.07 4.25 11.38
C MET A 164 -2.48 4.04 10.80
N LEU A 165 -2.69 2.93 10.09
CA LEU A 165 -3.95 2.50 9.47
C LEU A 165 -4.17 1.02 9.76
N THR A 166 -5.42 0.61 10.00
CA THR A 166 -5.77 -0.79 10.24
C THR A 166 -7.20 -1.10 9.82
N SER A 167 -7.46 -2.35 9.43
CA SER A 167 -8.80 -2.91 9.29
C SER A 167 -9.25 -3.75 10.49
N ALA A 168 -8.52 -3.71 11.59
CA ALA A 168 -8.82 -4.48 12.80
C ALA A 168 -10.27 -4.26 13.29
N GLY A 169 -10.94 -5.35 13.64
CA GLY A 169 -12.34 -5.34 14.09
C GLY A 169 -13.36 -5.26 12.96
N SER A 170 -12.97 -5.37 11.70
CA SER A 170 -13.90 -5.56 10.59
C SER A 170 -14.46 -6.98 10.57
N ASP A 171 -15.76 -7.13 10.28
CA ASP A 171 -16.41 -8.41 10.08
C ASP A 171 -17.33 -8.31 8.84
N PRO A 172 -17.03 -9.01 7.75
CA PRO A 172 -15.85 -9.89 7.55
C PRO A 172 -14.52 -9.14 7.55
N LEU A 173 -13.42 -9.88 7.77
CA LEU A 173 -12.05 -9.36 7.69
C LEU A 173 -11.80 -8.67 6.34
N ILE A 174 -11.30 -7.44 6.37
CA ILE A 174 -10.98 -6.66 5.18
C ILE A 174 -9.48 -6.74 4.91
N GLY A 175 -9.11 -7.46 3.85
CA GLY A 175 -7.74 -7.42 3.33
C GLY A 175 -7.50 -6.15 2.50
N TRP A 176 -6.34 -5.55 2.68
CA TRP A 176 -5.91 -4.33 2.01
C TRP A 176 -4.39 -4.28 1.88
N GLY A 177 -3.88 -3.40 1.05
CA GLY A 177 -2.44 -3.18 0.88
C GLY A 177 -2.19 -2.26 -0.30
N ALA A 178 -0.96 -1.79 -0.47
CA ALA A 178 -0.53 -0.95 -1.59
C ALA A 178 -1.56 0.14 -1.96
N LEU A 179 -2.01 0.92 -0.98
CA LEU A 179 -2.93 2.02 -1.25
C LEU A 179 -2.21 3.05 -2.11
N SER A 180 -2.80 3.38 -3.26
CA SER A 180 -2.29 4.36 -4.20
C SER A 180 -3.10 5.66 -4.17
N GLY A 181 -4.28 5.71 -4.80
CA GLY A 181 -5.10 6.91 -4.82
C GLY A 181 -5.90 7.14 -3.55
N LEU A 182 -6.04 8.42 -3.16
CA LEU A 182 -6.85 8.87 -2.03
C LEU A 182 -7.82 9.97 -2.46
N ALA A 183 -9.08 9.89 -2.01
CA ALA A 183 -10.07 10.93 -2.16
C ALA A 183 -10.71 11.30 -0.82
N ALA A 184 -11.00 12.60 -0.63
CA ALA A 184 -11.78 13.04 0.52
C ALA A 184 -13.25 12.61 0.38
N GLY A 185 -13.83 12.18 1.51
CA GLY A 185 -15.25 11.92 1.61
C GLY A 185 -16.08 13.20 1.86
N SER A 186 -17.34 13.02 2.13
CA SER A 186 -18.28 14.11 2.38
C SER A 186 -18.19 14.68 3.80
N SER A 187 -17.59 13.95 4.72
CA SER A 187 -17.44 14.32 6.13
C SER A 187 -15.96 14.52 6.49
N PRO A 188 -15.64 15.44 7.41
CA PRO A 188 -14.26 15.59 7.88
C PRO A 188 -13.70 14.29 8.44
N GLY A 189 -12.50 13.92 7.99
CA GLY A 189 -11.83 12.68 8.38
C GLY A 189 -12.30 11.43 7.64
N GLU A 190 -13.29 11.52 6.76
CA GLU A 190 -13.67 10.44 5.85
C GLU A 190 -12.80 10.47 4.61
N LEU A 191 -12.17 9.34 4.29
CA LEU A 191 -11.36 9.19 3.08
C LEU A 191 -11.80 7.92 2.32
N TYR A 192 -11.53 7.92 1.02
CA TYR A 192 -11.64 6.75 0.15
C TYR A 192 -10.29 6.46 -0.48
N ALA A 193 -9.97 5.18 -0.67
CA ALA A 193 -8.71 4.76 -1.25
C ALA A 193 -8.91 3.60 -2.23
N VAL A 194 -8.00 3.47 -3.18
CA VAL A 194 -7.85 2.30 -4.07
C VAL A 194 -6.48 1.67 -3.87
N SER A 195 -6.34 0.39 -4.20
CA SER A 195 -5.06 -0.32 -4.19
C SER A 195 -4.48 -0.41 -5.59
N ASP A 196 -3.17 -0.19 -5.71
CA ASP A 196 -2.39 -0.58 -6.87
C ASP A 196 -2.14 -2.09 -6.86
N SER A 197 -2.52 -2.78 -7.93
CA SER A 197 -2.17 -4.18 -8.28
C SER A 197 -2.30 -5.26 -7.18
N VAL A 198 -2.61 -4.91 -5.92
CA VAL A 198 -2.83 -5.82 -4.80
C VAL A 198 -4.31 -6.15 -4.68
N TYR A 199 -4.64 -7.43 -4.37
CA TYR A 199 -6.01 -7.95 -4.42
C TYR A 199 -6.69 -7.76 -5.78
N GLY A 200 -5.92 -7.77 -6.88
CA GLY A 200 -6.40 -7.49 -8.23
C GLY A 200 -7.47 -8.46 -8.75
N ALA A 201 -7.63 -9.64 -8.15
CA ALA A 201 -8.74 -10.56 -8.44
C ALA A 201 -10.09 -10.01 -7.96
N MET A 202 -10.09 -9.07 -7.01
CA MET A 202 -11.28 -8.40 -6.46
C MET A 202 -10.90 -6.97 -6.06
N PRO A 203 -10.74 -6.06 -7.04
CA PRO A 203 -10.36 -4.67 -6.77
C PRO A 203 -11.44 -3.97 -5.96
N ARG A 204 -11.02 -3.06 -5.08
CA ARG A 204 -11.89 -2.43 -4.08
C ARG A 204 -11.64 -0.94 -3.93
N ILE A 205 -12.70 -0.25 -3.50
CA ILE A 205 -12.61 1.09 -2.92
C ILE A 205 -12.77 0.92 -1.41
N TYR A 206 -11.78 1.37 -0.64
CA TYR A 206 -11.79 1.31 0.81
C TYR A 206 -12.32 2.62 1.38
N ARG A 207 -13.20 2.52 2.38
CA ARG A 207 -13.63 3.67 3.18
C ARG A 207 -12.83 3.72 4.47
N ILE A 208 -12.23 4.87 4.75
CA ILE A 208 -11.32 5.08 5.87
C ILE A 208 -11.89 6.16 6.80
N ASP A 209 -11.91 5.89 8.09
CA ASP A 209 -12.13 6.85 9.15
C ASP A 209 -10.75 7.30 9.71
N ALA A 210 -10.34 8.50 9.37
CA ALA A 210 -9.11 9.13 9.82
C ALA A 210 -9.29 10.03 11.05
N THR A 211 -10.46 9.99 11.71
CA THR A 211 -10.70 10.74 12.94
C THR A 211 -10.07 10.08 14.15
N THR A 212 -9.69 8.81 14.04
CA THR A 212 -9.06 8.01 15.10
C THR A 212 -7.58 7.76 14.81
N LYS A 213 -6.82 7.35 15.85
CA LYS A 213 -5.43 6.87 15.72
C LYS A 213 -5.31 5.52 16.41
N PRO A 214 -4.98 4.46 15.63
CA PRO A 214 -4.82 4.43 14.17
C PRO A 214 -6.10 4.79 13.42
N ALA A 215 -5.95 5.27 12.18
CA ALA A 215 -7.05 5.40 11.24
C ALA A 215 -7.64 4.00 10.95
N ARG A 216 -8.93 3.92 10.57
CA ARG A 216 -9.60 2.65 10.40
C ARG A 216 -10.22 2.49 9.03
N ILE A 217 -9.94 1.37 8.37
CA ILE A 217 -10.73 0.92 7.22
C ILE A 217 -12.04 0.36 7.76
N THR A 218 -13.14 1.04 7.47
CA THR A 218 -14.48 0.72 8.00
C THR A 218 -15.36 -0.05 7.03
N ALA A 219 -15.02 0.00 5.75
CA ALA A 219 -15.72 -0.75 4.71
C ALA A 219 -14.83 -0.93 3.47
N ALA A 220 -15.16 -1.93 2.66
CA ALA A 220 -14.60 -2.16 1.33
C ALA A 220 -15.75 -2.35 0.35
N LEU A 221 -15.73 -1.60 -0.74
CA LEU A 221 -16.69 -1.67 -1.83
C LEU A 221 -16.03 -2.40 -3.00
N ASP A 222 -16.55 -3.58 -3.35
CA ASP A 222 -16.04 -4.35 -4.48
C ASP A 222 -16.32 -3.61 -5.80
N ILE A 223 -15.30 -3.48 -6.65
CA ILE A 223 -15.48 -2.90 -7.99
C ILE A 223 -15.90 -4.01 -8.93
N THR A 224 -17.07 -3.81 -9.56
CA THR A 224 -17.71 -4.83 -10.39
C THR A 224 -17.94 -4.33 -11.82
N ARG A 225 -18.04 -5.27 -12.75
CA ARG A 225 -18.46 -5.04 -14.14
C ARG A 225 -19.45 -6.14 -14.52
N GLY A 226 -20.69 -5.74 -14.80
CA GLY A 226 -21.78 -6.69 -15.04
C GLY A 226 -22.06 -7.60 -13.85
N GLY A 227 -21.89 -7.10 -12.61
CA GLY A 227 -22.10 -7.83 -11.37
C GLY A 227 -21.01 -8.86 -11.03
N GLN A 228 -19.89 -8.87 -11.76
CA GLN A 228 -18.71 -9.71 -11.46
C GLN A 228 -17.52 -8.82 -11.09
N PRO A 229 -16.56 -9.32 -10.30
CA PRO A 229 -15.34 -8.56 -9.99
C PRO A 229 -14.70 -8.03 -11.27
N ALA A 230 -14.43 -6.73 -11.32
CA ALA A 230 -13.78 -6.10 -12.45
C ALA A 230 -12.33 -6.56 -12.54
N GLN A 231 -11.94 -7.08 -13.71
CA GLN A 231 -10.58 -7.54 -13.96
C GLN A 231 -9.85 -6.54 -14.85
N MET A 232 -8.51 -6.67 -14.92
CA MET A 232 -7.65 -5.87 -15.78
C MET A 232 -7.73 -4.37 -15.44
N LEU A 233 -7.59 -4.05 -14.15
CA LEU A 233 -7.46 -2.71 -13.62
C LEU A 233 -6.07 -2.54 -12.97
N ASP A 234 -5.50 -1.37 -13.14
CA ASP A 234 -4.24 -0.92 -12.54
C ASP A 234 -4.54 0.45 -11.92
N LEU A 235 -5.15 0.43 -10.73
CA LEU A 235 -5.78 1.62 -10.15
C LEU A 235 -4.76 2.46 -9.40
N GLU A 236 -4.58 3.72 -9.86
CA GLU A 236 -3.66 4.66 -9.26
C GLU A 236 -4.35 5.90 -8.69
N GLY A 237 -5.48 6.29 -9.24
CA GLY A 237 -6.18 7.51 -8.81
C GLY A 237 -7.66 7.29 -8.55
N ILE A 238 -8.21 8.08 -7.61
CA ILE A 238 -9.63 8.10 -7.26
C ILE A 238 -10.12 9.54 -7.01
N ALA A 239 -11.29 9.88 -7.53
CA ALA A 239 -11.97 11.14 -7.21
C ALA A 239 -13.47 10.91 -7.04
N SER A 240 -14.14 11.67 -6.15
CA SER A 240 -15.59 11.64 -6.03
C SER A 240 -16.27 12.18 -7.31
N ASP A 241 -17.35 11.52 -7.76
CA ASP A 241 -18.16 12.02 -8.88
C ASP A 241 -19.22 13.06 -8.45
N GLY A 242 -19.27 13.40 -7.15
CA GLY A 242 -20.23 14.32 -6.57
C GLY A 242 -21.66 13.76 -6.41
N ASN A 243 -21.90 12.50 -6.80
CA ASN A 243 -23.20 11.85 -6.75
C ASN A 243 -23.17 10.52 -5.97
N GLY A 244 -22.17 10.35 -5.11
CA GLY A 244 -21.95 9.15 -4.30
C GLY A 244 -21.18 8.04 -5.00
N GLY A 245 -20.75 8.26 -6.23
CA GLY A 245 -19.86 7.40 -7.00
C GLY A 245 -18.46 7.99 -7.12
N PHE A 246 -17.64 7.34 -7.96
CA PHE A 246 -16.22 7.69 -8.10
C PHE A 246 -15.77 7.67 -9.56
N TRP A 247 -14.78 8.49 -9.85
CA TRP A 247 -13.92 8.38 -11.01
C TRP A 247 -12.60 7.73 -10.59
N LEU A 248 -12.21 6.70 -11.33
CA LEU A 248 -10.98 5.94 -11.09
C LEU A 248 -10.06 6.08 -12.29
N ALA A 249 -8.79 6.38 -12.05
CA ALA A 249 -7.75 6.32 -13.07
C ALA A 249 -7.08 4.95 -13.01
N SER A 250 -7.04 4.26 -14.16
CA SER A 250 -6.24 3.04 -14.36
C SER A 250 -5.02 3.40 -15.20
N GLU A 251 -3.84 3.26 -14.59
CA GLU A 251 -2.57 3.57 -15.25
C GLU A 251 -2.41 2.83 -16.56
N GLY A 252 -2.80 1.55 -16.55
CA GLY A 252 -2.67 0.66 -17.69
C GLY A 252 -1.29 0.02 -17.82
N ARG A 253 -1.31 -1.16 -18.41
CA ARG A 253 -0.12 -1.98 -18.66
C ARG A 253 -0.26 -2.66 -19.99
N SER A 254 0.17 -2.02 -21.09
CA SER A 254 0.05 -2.59 -22.44
C SER A 254 0.75 -3.94 -22.57
N ASP A 255 1.87 -4.16 -21.86
CA ASP A 255 2.57 -5.44 -21.78
C ASP A 255 1.75 -6.55 -21.09
N ARG A 256 0.73 -6.19 -20.32
CA ARG A 256 -0.22 -7.10 -19.65
C ARG A 256 -1.66 -6.99 -20.17
N LEU A 257 -1.85 -6.25 -21.25
CA LEU A 257 -3.16 -5.99 -21.86
C LEU A 257 -4.15 -5.28 -20.91
N ILE A 258 -3.64 -4.51 -19.95
CA ILE A 258 -4.46 -3.67 -19.08
C ILE A 258 -4.62 -2.31 -19.76
N PRO A 259 -5.86 -1.86 -20.07
CA PRO A 259 -6.07 -0.59 -20.76
C PRO A 259 -5.76 0.63 -19.89
N HIS A 260 -5.16 1.66 -20.45
CA HIS A 260 -5.17 3.01 -19.88
C HIS A 260 -6.58 3.58 -19.99
N ALA A 261 -7.25 3.77 -18.89
CA ALA A 261 -8.65 4.21 -18.90
C ALA A 261 -9.08 4.95 -17.64
N ILE A 262 -10.08 5.79 -17.77
CA ILE A 262 -10.84 6.36 -16.66
C ILE A 262 -12.14 5.56 -16.54
N HIS A 263 -12.44 5.10 -15.32
CA HIS A 263 -13.68 4.38 -15.04
C HIS A 263 -14.59 5.20 -14.14
N ARG A 264 -15.87 5.28 -14.48
CA ARG A 264 -16.90 5.80 -13.58
C ARG A 264 -17.57 4.63 -12.85
N VAL A 265 -17.53 4.68 -11.53
CA VAL A 265 -18.10 3.67 -10.64
C VAL A 265 -19.23 4.29 -9.85
N ASP A 266 -20.38 3.62 -9.76
CA ASP A 266 -21.49 4.10 -8.95
C ASP A 266 -21.30 3.79 -7.45
N ALA A 267 -22.25 4.27 -6.63
CA ALA A 267 -22.23 4.06 -5.18
C ALA A 267 -22.30 2.58 -4.73
N LYS A 268 -22.53 1.64 -5.66
CA LYS A 268 -22.56 0.20 -5.40
C LYS A 268 -21.32 -0.53 -5.91
N GLY A 269 -20.33 0.19 -6.44
CA GLY A 269 -19.11 -0.38 -6.98
C GLY A 269 -19.20 -0.84 -8.43
N GLU A 270 -20.33 -0.67 -9.12
CA GLU A 270 -20.47 -1.09 -10.51
C GLU A 270 -19.89 -0.07 -11.47
N ILE A 271 -19.00 -0.50 -12.37
CA ILE A 271 -18.47 0.33 -13.45
C ILE A 271 -19.60 0.64 -14.43
N ARG A 272 -19.97 1.91 -14.54
CA ARG A 272 -21.01 2.41 -15.43
C ARG A 272 -20.48 2.95 -16.76
N GLU A 273 -19.25 3.42 -16.76
CA GLU A 273 -18.57 3.98 -17.94
C GLU A 273 -17.09 3.64 -17.88
N SER A 274 -16.50 3.32 -19.04
CA SER A 274 -15.06 3.15 -19.21
C SER A 274 -14.63 4.01 -20.39
N ILE A 275 -13.71 4.93 -20.14
CA ILE A 275 -13.23 5.94 -21.09
C ILE A 275 -11.76 5.63 -21.36
N ALA A 276 -11.47 4.99 -22.50
CA ALA A 276 -10.09 4.71 -22.90
C ALA A 276 -9.35 5.99 -23.28
N LEU A 277 -8.05 6.05 -23.05
CA LEU A 277 -7.21 7.10 -23.64
C LEU A 277 -7.31 7.04 -25.16
N PRO A 278 -7.34 8.21 -25.86
CA PRO A 278 -7.43 8.25 -27.32
C PRO A 278 -6.12 7.78 -27.98
N GLU A 279 -6.21 7.27 -29.21
CA GLU A 279 -5.06 6.80 -30.01
C GLU A 279 -3.95 7.85 -30.11
N THR A 280 -4.32 9.14 -30.23
CA THR A 280 -3.34 10.24 -30.28
C THR A 280 -2.43 10.35 -29.03
N LEU A 281 -2.85 9.81 -27.89
CA LEU A 281 -2.01 9.64 -26.71
C LEU A 281 -1.30 8.28 -26.75
N LEU A 282 -2.05 7.20 -26.98
CA LEU A 282 -1.54 5.83 -26.92
C LEU A 282 -0.42 5.54 -27.94
N ASP A 283 -0.44 6.20 -29.11
CA ASP A 283 0.64 6.09 -30.11
C ASP A 283 2.01 6.54 -29.56
N ASN A 284 2.04 7.30 -28.48
CA ASN A 284 3.25 7.81 -27.83
C ASN A 284 3.54 7.17 -26.47
N GLU A 285 2.82 6.12 -26.11
CA GLU A 285 2.95 5.43 -24.83
C GLU A 285 4.36 4.88 -24.59
N ILE A 286 4.86 5.08 -23.38
CA ILE A 286 6.09 4.44 -22.88
C ILE A 286 5.88 3.71 -21.55
N ARG A 287 4.63 3.35 -21.16
CA ARG A 287 4.23 3.02 -19.80
C ARG A 287 4.16 4.29 -18.92
N PHE A 288 3.88 4.17 -17.63
CA PHE A 288 3.82 5.28 -16.69
C PHE A 288 2.69 6.26 -17.06
N GLY A 289 1.46 5.76 -16.96
CA GLY A 289 0.24 6.48 -17.34
C GLY A 289 -0.31 7.39 -16.25
N MET A 290 -1.61 7.26 -15.98
CA MET A 290 -2.33 8.14 -15.05
C MET A 290 -2.12 7.71 -13.59
N GLU A 291 -1.42 8.52 -12.80
CA GLU A 291 -1.16 8.30 -11.37
C GLU A 291 -2.27 8.85 -10.46
N GLY A 292 -2.82 9.99 -10.79
CA GLY A 292 -3.89 10.61 -10.00
C GLY A 292 -4.99 11.18 -10.89
N ILE A 293 -6.16 11.42 -10.30
CA ILE A 293 -7.31 11.99 -10.99
C ILE A 293 -8.07 12.97 -10.10
N THR A 294 -8.54 14.07 -10.68
CA THR A 294 -9.37 15.06 -9.98
C THR A 294 -10.47 15.62 -10.88
N VAL A 295 -11.49 16.17 -10.25
CA VAL A 295 -12.60 16.87 -10.94
C VAL A 295 -12.43 18.36 -10.76
N ALA A 296 -12.39 19.13 -11.88
CA ALA A 296 -12.40 20.58 -11.86
C ALA A 296 -13.39 21.10 -12.91
N GLY A 297 -14.53 21.60 -12.45
CA GLY A 297 -15.63 21.99 -13.33
C GLY A 297 -16.18 20.80 -14.12
N ASP A 298 -16.25 20.93 -15.45
CA ASP A 298 -16.73 19.86 -16.35
C ASP A 298 -15.60 18.90 -16.79
N TRP A 299 -14.41 19.08 -16.27
CA TRP A 299 -13.21 18.35 -16.66
C TRP A 299 -12.77 17.36 -15.59
N LEU A 300 -12.44 16.15 -16.03
CA LEU A 300 -11.62 15.20 -15.31
C LEU A 300 -10.17 15.47 -15.72
N TRP A 301 -9.33 15.75 -14.75
CA TRP A 301 -7.90 15.94 -14.94
C TRP A 301 -7.15 14.74 -14.38
N ALA A 302 -6.23 14.18 -15.16
CA ALA A 302 -5.32 13.13 -14.68
C ALA A 302 -3.86 13.55 -14.91
N ALA A 303 -3.04 13.29 -13.91
CA ALA A 303 -1.60 13.50 -13.99
C ALA A 303 -0.96 12.27 -14.64
N MET A 304 -0.26 12.44 -15.75
CA MET A 304 0.60 11.39 -16.29
C MET A 304 1.84 11.28 -15.41
N GLN A 305 2.27 10.06 -15.09
CA GLN A 305 3.41 9.86 -14.20
C GLN A 305 4.69 10.47 -14.79
N ARG A 306 4.92 10.23 -16.07
CA ARG A 306 6.15 10.62 -16.75
C ARG A 306 5.90 11.17 -18.15
N GLU A 307 6.95 11.76 -18.71
CA GLU A 307 6.99 12.18 -20.11
C GLU A 307 6.75 10.97 -21.04
N TRP A 308 5.86 11.12 -22.01
CA TRP A 308 5.69 10.18 -23.11
C TRP A 308 6.49 10.63 -24.35
N GLN A 309 6.53 9.81 -25.41
CA GLN A 309 7.45 10.02 -26.56
C GLN A 309 7.29 11.37 -27.25
N ASP A 310 6.10 11.94 -27.25
CA ASP A 310 5.79 13.22 -27.88
C ASP A 310 5.95 14.42 -26.95
N ASP A 311 6.31 14.22 -25.67
CA ASP A 311 6.52 15.30 -24.73
C ASP A 311 7.89 15.95 -24.89
N PRO A 312 7.98 17.29 -24.83
CA PRO A 312 9.26 17.97 -24.71
C PRO A 312 9.96 17.54 -23.43
N LYS A 313 11.29 17.44 -23.47
CA LYS A 313 12.08 17.10 -22.30
C LYS A 313 11.78 18.03 -21.12
N GLY A 314 11.51 17.46 -19.96
CA GLY A 314 11.16 18.21 -18.73
C GLY A 314 9.71 18.67 -18.70
N MET A 315 8.85 18.18 -19.58
CA MET A 315 7.42 18.48 -19.61
C MET A 315 6.61 17.19 -19.55
N VAL A 316 5.63 17.12 -18.68
CA VAL A 316 4.69 15.99 -18.58
C VAL A 316 3.27 16.48 -18.85
N LYS A 317 2.43 15.62 -19.43
CA LYS A 317 1.04 15.98 -19.67
C LYS A 317 0.20 15.90 -18.40
N LEU A 318 -0.63 16.92 -18.17
CA LEU A 318 -1.86 16.80 -17.42
C LEU A 318 -2.97 16.62 -18.47
N VAL A 319 -3.51 15.41 -18.56
CA VAL A 319 -4.57 15.11 -19.55
C VAL A 319 -5.93 15.45 -18.98
N ALA A 320 -6.83 15.90 -19.84
CA ALA A 320 -8.16 16.34 -19.47
C ALA A 320 -9.23 15.69 -20.34
N TYR A 321 -10.29 15.21 -19.72
CA TYR A 321 -11.49 14.72 -20.40
C TYR A 321 -12.70 15.53 -20.01
N ASN A 322 -13.37 16.14 -21.00
CA ASN A 322 -14.64 16.84 -20.77
C ASN A 322 -15.78 15.85 -20.64
N THR A 323 -16.44 15.83 -19.49
CA THR A 323 -17.52 14.87 -19.21
C THR A 323 -18.81 15.16 -19.98
N LYS A 324 -19.01 16.42 -20.45
CA LYS A 324 -20.19 16.83 -21.24
C LYS A 324 -19.96 16.62 -22.74
N ASP A 325 -18.87 17.18 -23.26
CA ASP A 325 -18.59 17.18 -24.69
C ASP A 325 -17.88 15.92 -25.17
N LYS A 326 -17.43 15.05 -24.22
CA LYS A 326 -16.73 13.80 -24.50
C LYS A 326 -15.45 14.02 -25.31
N THR A 327 -14.73 15.11 -25.03
CA THR A 327 -13.52 15.50 -25.75
C THR A 327 -12.30 15.42 -24.84
N TRP A 328 -11.16 15.08 -25.44
CA TRP A 328 -9.87 15.07 -24.77
C TRP A 328 -9.04 16.34 -25.10
N GLY A 329 -8.27 16.77 -24.14
CA GLY A 329 -7.25 17.79 -24.28
C GLY A 329 -6.14 17.60 -23.25
N ALA A 330 -5.14 18.48 -23.26
CA ALA A 330 -4.07 18.45 -22.29
C ALA A 330 -3.42 19.83 -22.11
N VAL A 331 -2.65 19.95 -21.03
CA VAL A 331 -1.65 21.00 -20.82
C VAL A 331 -0.31 20.34 -20.49
N HIS A 332 0.80 21.06 -20.67
CA HIS A 332 2.10 20.62 -20.17
C HIS A 332 2.36 21.18 -18.77
N TYR A 333 2.86 20.34 -17.89
CA TYR A 333 3.37 20.67 -16.58
C TYR A 333 4.91 20.60 -16.60
N PRO A 334 5.64 21.68 -16.21
CA PRO A 334 7.09 21.68 -16.21
C PRO A 334 7.63 20.94 -14.99
N LEU A 335 8.42 19.89 -15.20
CA LEU A 335 9.07 19.13 -14.14
C LEU A 335 10.32 19.85 -13.60
N GLU A 336 10.67 19.59 -12.35
CA GLU A 336 12.00 19.91 -11.81
C GLU A 336 13.08 19.11 -12.57
N ALA A 337 14.31 19.58 -12.50
CA ALA A 337 15.42 18.85 -13.10
C ALA A 337 15.81 17.66 -12.22
N PRO A 338 15.88 16.43 -12.75
CA PRO A 338 16.31 15.27 -11.99
C PRO A 338 17.83 15.34 -11.70
N ALA A 339 18.25 14.71 -10.59
CA ALA A 339 19.65 14.39 -10.37
C ALA A 339 20.18 13.42 -11.42
N GLU A 340 21.51 13.29 -11.53
CA GLU A 340 22.14 12.34 -12.46
C GLU A 340 21.67 10.90 -12.18
N GLY A 341 21.19 10.22 -13.22
CA GLY A 341 20.67 8.85 -13.11
C GLY A 341 19.26 8.72 -12.51
N ALA A 342 18.65 9.85 -12.09
CA ALA A 342 17.27 9.88 -11.62
C ALA A 342 16.29 10.29 -12.72
N TRP A 343 14.99 10.08 -12.46
CA TRP A 343 13.90 10.59 -13.27
C TRP A 343 12.85 11.27 -12.37
N MET A 344 12.09 12.19 -12.95
CA MET A 344 11.00 12.89 -12.28
C MET A 344 9.66 12.29 -12.64
N GLY A 345 8.72 12.34 -11.69
CA GLY A 345 7.36 11.88 -11.89
C GLY A 345 6.34 12.64 -11.05
N LEU A 346 5.10 12.61 -11.51
CA LEU A 346 3.94 13.05 -10.74
C LEU A 346 3.33 11.84 -10.05
N SER A 347 2.85 12.00 -8.83
CA SER A 347 2.24 10.91 -8.05
C SER A 347 0.80 11.18 -7.65
N GLU A 348 0.32 12.41 -7.73
CA GLU A 348 -1.06 12.73 -7.39
C GLU A 348 -1.44 14.11 -7.95
N ILE A 349 -2.74 14.28 -8.21
CA ILE A 349 -3.36 15.54 -8.59
C ILE A 349 -4.68 15.73 -7.85
N THR A 350 -4.89 16.88 -7.20
CA THR A 350 -6.15 17.18 -6.53
C THR A 350 -6.54 18.65 -6.67
N ALA A 351 -7.80 18.92 -7.01
CA ALA A 351 -8.35 20.26 -7.09
C ALA A 351 -8.95 20.69 -5.76
N HIS A 352 -8.63 21.89 -5.32
CA HIS A 352 -9.23 22.51 -4.14
C HIS A 352 -9.34 24.03 -4.30
N GLY A 353 -10.55 24.56 -4.24
CA GLY A 353 -10.81 25.98 -4.47
C GLY A 353 -10.32 26.43 -5.86
N ASP A 354 -9.52 27.50 -5.88
CA ASP A 354 -8.98 28.07 -7.12
C ASP A 354 -7.67 27.41 -7.59
N TRP A 355 -7.27 26.29 -6.96
CA TRP A 355 -5.98 25.66 -7.17
C TRP A 355 -6.11 24.18 -7.48
N VAL A 356 -5.16 23.68 -8.26
CA VAL A 356 -4.88 22.27 -8.46
C VAL A 356 -3.52 21.96 -7.86
N TYR A 357 -3.48 21.03 -6.91
CA TYR A 357 -2.28 20.61 -6.20
C TYR A 357 -1.73 19.34 -6.84
N ILE A 358 -0.42 19.26 -6.92
CA ILE A 358 0.29 18.19 -7.63
C ILE A 358 1.49 17.76 -6.78
N VAL A 359 1.62 16.46 -6.55
CA VAL A 359 2.80 15.86 -5.91
C VAL A 359 3.80 15.51 -7.00
N GLU A 360 4.98 16.12 -6.92
CA GLU A 360 6.11 15.85 -7.82
C GLU A 360 7.28 15.28 -7.04
N ARG A 361 7.85 14.21 -7.56
CA ARG A 361 8.95 13.50 -6.89
C ARG A 361 9.96 12.94 -7.89
N ASP A 362 11.21 12.78 -7.45
CA ASP A 362 12.15 11.89 -8.13
C ASP A 362 11.92 10.41 -7.74
N ASN A 363 12.60 9.49 -8.42
CA ASN A 363 12.55 8.07 -8.12
C ASN A 363 13.57 7.62 -7.06
N GLN A 364 14.26 8.55 -6.41
CA GLN A 364 15.28 8.24 -5.42
C GLN A 364 14.66 8.10 -4.02
N ILE A 365 15.35 7.39 -3.14
CA ILE A 365 14.94 7.14 -1.75
C ILE A 365 16.04 7.55 -0.78
N ALA A 366 15.68 7.75 0.48
CA ALA A 366 16.59 8.10 1.58
C ALA A 366 17.48 9.31 1.19
N GLU A 367 18.77 9.25 1.51
CA GLU A 367 19.72 10.35 1.30
C GLU A 367 19.96 10.71 -0.18
N ARG A 368 19.52 9.87 -1.11
CA ARG A 368 19.61 10.16 -2.55
C ARG A 368 18.43 10.93 -3.09
N ALA A 369 17.32 11.00 -2.35
CA ALA A 369 16.15 11.77 -2.74
C ALA A 369 16.46 13.26 -2.75
N MET A 370 16.13 13.94 -3.85
CA MET A 370 16.39 15.38 -4.04
C MET A 370 15.11 16.19 -4.26
N VAL A 371 14.04 15.53 -4.69
CA VAL A 371 12.75 16.19 -4.94
C VAL A 371 11.61 15.34 -4.39
N LYS A 372 10.93 15.86 -3.37
CA LYS A 372 9.67 15.35 -2.82
C LYS A 372 8.83 16.59 -2.47
N LYS A 373 8.07 17.10 -3.45
CA LYS A 373 7.46 18.44 -3.33
C LYS A 373 5.98 18.44 -3.67
N LEU A 374 5.27 19.33 -2.98
CA LEU A 374 3.91 19.72 -3.33
C LEU A 374 3.97 21.04 -4.10
N PHE A 375 3.45 21.02 -5.31
CA PHE A 375 3.22 22.22 -6.13
C PHE A 375 1.73 22.50 -6.26
N ARG A 376 1.39 23.70 -6.72
CA ARG A 376 0.05 24.09 -7.12
C ARG A 376 0.04 24.87 -8.41
N VAL A 377 -1.04 24.74 -9.16
CA VAL A 377 -1.33 25.48 -10.41
C VAL A 377 -2.67 26.17 -10.25
N LYS A 378 -2.83 27.38 -10.75
CA LYS A 378 -4.14 28.04 -10.75
C LYS A 378 -5.12 27.30 -11.64
N ALA A 379 -6.31 26.99 -11.13
CA ALA A 379 -7.35 26.32 -11.91
C ALA A 379 -7.71 27.10 -13.19
N SER A 380 -7.59 28.42 -13.17
CA SER A 380 -7.81 29.28 -14.35
C SER A 380 -6.77 29.10 -15.46
N GLU A 381 -5.58 28.57 -15.17
CA GLU A 381 -4.54 28.24 -16.15
C GLU A 381 -4.70 26.81 -16.73
N MET A 382 -5.56 26.00 -16.13
CA MET A 382 -5.87 24.65 -16.57
C MET A 382 -6.86 24.69 -17.75
N VAL A 383 -6.42 25.27 -18.87
CA VAL A 383 -7.20 25.38 -20.11
C VAL A 383 -6.64 24.40 -21.14
N PRO A 384 -7.27 23.21 -21.32
CA PRO A 384 -6.66 22.18 -22.15
C PRO A 384 -6.75 22.53 -23.64
N ALA A 385 -5.64 22.36 -24.36
CA ALA A 385 -5.62 22.40 -25.81
C ALA A 385 -5.90 21.00 -26.40
N LYS A 386 -6.32 20.98 -27.67
CA LYS A 386 -6.57 19.75 -28.41
C LYS A 386 -5.27 18.93 -28.56
N LEU A 387 -5.39 17.63 -28.34
CA LEU A 387 -4.26 16.68 -28.54
C LEU A 387 -3.74 16.67 -29.97
N GLY A 388 -2.46 16.34 -30.11
CA GLY A 388 -1.77 16.29 -31.41
C GLY A 388 -1.30 17.65 -31.93
N GLY A 389 -1.41 18.72 -31.12
CA GLY A 389 -0.90 20.05 -31.41
C GLY A 389 -0.06 20.61 -30.24
N PRO A 390 0.41 21.86 -30.34
CA PRO A 390 1.11 22.51 -29.25
C PRO A 390 0.21 22.63 -28.01
N LEU A 391 0.74 22.21 -26.84
CA LEU A 391 0.02 22.28 -25.56
C LEU A 391 0.47 23.52 -24.78
N PRO A 392 -0.45 24.24 -24.12
CA PRO A 392 -0.07 25.34 -23.23
C PRO A 392 0.69 24.79 -22.01
N VAL A 393 1.65 25.57 -21.53
CA VAL A 393 2.43 25.23 -20.34
C VAL A 393 1.84 25.99 -19.15
N VAL A 394 1.52 25.25 -18.08
CA VAL A 394 1.01 25.87 -16.84
C VAL A 394 2.16 26.42 -15.98
N THR A 395 1.84 27.39 -15.14
CA THR A 395 2.78 27.95 -14.17
C THR A 395 2.58 27.27 -12.83
N LYS A 396 3.63 26.61 -12.31
CA LYS A 396 3.57 25.98 -10.98
C LYS A 396 4.16 26.88 -9.90
N GLU A 397 3.61 26.78 -8.71
CA GLU A 397 4.10 27.43 -7.49
C GLU A 397 4.41 26.34 -6.45
N GLU A 398 5.59 26.38 -5.84
CA GLU A 398 5.94 25.46 -4.74
C GLU A 398 5.12 25.80 -3.50
N VAL A 399 4.50 24.79 -2.90
CA VAL A 399 3.75 24.90 -1.65
C VAL A 399 4.58 24.38 -0.49
N ARG A 400 5.24 23.21 -0.65
CA ARG A 400 6.04 22.58 0.38
C ARG A 400 7.09 21.64 -0.21
N ASP A 401 8.27 21.66 0.37
CA ASP A 401 9.27 20.61 0.24
C ASP A 401 9.11 19.64 1.42
N PHE A 402 8.96 18.35 1.14
CA PHE A 402 8.80 17.31 2.15
C PHE A 402 10.12 16.67 2.59
N LEU A 403 11.23 16.89 1.89
CA LEU A 403 12.53 16.30 2.24
C LEU A 403 12.94 16.54 3.69
N PRO A 404 12.70 17.74 4.29
CA PRO A 404 13.03 17.96 5.69
C PRO A 404 12.16 17.17 6.69
N ASP A 405 11.06 16.59 6.23
CA ASP A 405 10.10 15.83 7.05
C ASP A 405 10.34 14.30 6.95
N LEU A 406 11.19 13.86 6.01
CA LEU A 406 11.54 12.47 5.75
C LEU A 406 12.84 12.08 6.41
#